data_ece9352585d24ec0d2e4611e7211f21e
#
_entry.id   ece9352585d24ec0d2e4611e7211f21e
#
_cell.length_a   1.000
_cell.length_b   1.000
_cell.length_c   1.000
_cell.angle_alpha   90.00
_cell.angle_beta   90.00
_cell.angle_gamma   90.00
#
_symmetry.space_group_name_H-M   'P 1'
#
loop_
_entity.id
_entity.type
_entity.pdbx_description
1 polymer ?
#
loop_
_entity_poly.entity_id
_entity_poly.type
_entity_poly.pdbx_seq_one_letter_code
_entity_poly.pdbx_strand_id
1 'polypeptide(L)'
;MKSPPSDYLKFWRVIRYYMKAKHGLGQADLDIILFLYSESYFGRKDFDRFAELVSWEVNRFVRLHQEGWIETFRKGRGPRSRALYQLSFKATRVVLDIYRKLNGDEIPTSLSSNPMFLKNVSYNDKVYRNMILEMNKYQKAKRTIARTAKKDDD
;
A
#
# COMPACT_ATOMS: atom_id res chain seq x y z
N MET A 1 26.20 -11.63 1.94
CA MET A 1 24.95 -10.98 1.49
C MET A 1 24.77 -9.69 2.28
N LYS A 2 24.58 -8.57 1.60
CA LYS A 2 24.32 -7.29 2.28
C LYS A 2 22.85 -7.19 2.66
N SER A 3 22.57 -6.91 3.92
CA SER A 3 21.21 -6.59 4.35
C SER A 3 20.74 -5.27 3.73
N PRO A 4 19.46 -5.11 3.41
CA PRO A 4 18.93 -3.82 2.97
C PRO A 4 19.10 -2.75 4.06
N PRO A 5 19.13 -1.46 3.68
CA PRO A 5 19.32 -0.37 4.64
C PRO A 5 18.20 -0.24 5.67
N SER A 6 17.04 -0.82 5.37
CA SER A 6 15.89 -0.86 6.26
C SER A 6 15.29 -2.26 6.27
N ASP A 7 14.75 -2.66 7.41
CA ASP A 7 14.03 -3.93 7.52
C ASP A 7 12.59 -3.75 7.03
N TYR A 8 12.41 -3.85 5.71
CA TYR A 8 11.12 -3.66 5.07
C TYR A 8 10.10 -4.75 5.40
N LEU A 9 10.54 -5.93 5.80
CA LEU A 9 9.67 -7.09 6.00
C LEU A 9 9.12 -7.20 7.42
N LYS A 10 9.85 -6.71 8.41
CA LYS A 10 9.52 -6.88 9.83
C LYS A 10 8.08 -6.45 10.16
N PHE A 11 7.68 -5.28 9.69
CA PHE A 11 6.37 -4.72 9.99
C PHE A 11 5.41 -4.73 8.80
N TRP A 12 5.76 -5.41 7.70
CA TRP A 12 4.93 -5.44 6.50
C TRP A 12 3.49 -5.89 6.77
N ARG A 13 3.33 -6.92 7.57
CA ARG A 13 2.00 -7.47 7.91
C ARG A 13 1.13 -6.44 8.64
N VAL A 14 1.71 -5.67 9.53
CA VAL A 14 1.01 -4.60 10.29
C VAL A 14 0.63 -3.45 9.36
N ILE A 15 1.56 -2.99 8.55
CA ILE A 15 1.36 -1.92 7.58
C ILE A 15 0.24 -2.30 6.61
N ARG A 16 0.30 -3.50 6.06
CA ARG A 16 -0.70 -4.03 5.14
C ARG A 16 -2.10 -4.06 5.76
N TYR A 17 -2.20 -4.55 6.97
CA TYR A 17 -3.48 -4.61 7.69
C TYR A 17 -4.08 -3.22 7.90
N TYR A 18 -3.27 -2.28 8.32
CA TYR A 18 -3.68 -0.88 8.49
C TYR A 18 -4.15 -0.25 7.18
N MET A 19 -3.40 -0.43 6.11
CA MET A 19 -3.75 0.14 4.80
C MET A 19 -5.08 -0.42 4.27
N LYS A 20 -5.32 -1.71 4.45
CA LYS A 20 -6.61 -2.33 4.10
C LYS A 20 -7.76 -1.75 4.90
N ALA A 21 -7.59 -1.60 6.19
CA ALA A 21 -8.62 -1.03 7.07
C ALA A 21 -8.91 0.44 6.74
N LYS A 22 -7.86 1.24 6.55
CA LYS A 22 -8.00 2.67 6.25
C LYS A 22 -8.71 2.94 4.92
N HIS A 23 -8.42 2.15 3.89
CA HIS A 23 -8.90 2.39 2.54
C HIS A 23 -10.05 1.46 2.11
N GLY A 24 -10.48 0.57 2.98
CA GLY A 24 -11.54 -0.40 2.67
C GLY A 24 -11.16 -1.36 1.55
N LEU A 25 -9.89 -1.73 1.44
CA LEU A 25 -9.37 -2.62 0.41
C LEU A 25 -9.30 -4.06 0.91
N GLY A 26 -9.67 -5.01 0.07
CA GLY A 26 -9.35 -6.40 0.25
C GLY A 26 -7.89 -6.70 -0.08
N GLN A 27 -7.38 -7.84 0.36
CA GLN A 27 -6.00 -8.25 0.12
C GLN A 27 -5.68 -8.33 -1.37
N ALA A 28 -6.56 -8.94 -2.16
CA ALA A 28 -6.35 -9.09 -3.59
C ALA A 28 -6.32 -7.76 -4.33
N ASP A 29 -7.19 -6.82 -3.97
CA ASP A 29 -7.21 -5.49 -4.56
C ASP A 29 -5.94 -4.69 -4.24
N LEU A 30 -5.48 -4.77 -2.99
CA LEU A 30 -4.22 -4.15 -2.60
C LEU A 30 -3.04 -4.74 -3.37
N ASP A 31 -2.97 -6.06 -3.49
CA ASP A 31 -1.90 -6.74 -4.23
C ASP A 31 -1.87 -6.31 -5.71
N ILE A 32 -3.04 -6.16 -6.33
CA ILE A 32 -3.16 -5.67 -7.71
C ILE A 32 -2.65 -4.24 -7.83
N ILE A 33 -3.04 -3.36 -6.92
CA ILE A 33 -2.59 -1.96 -6.91
C ILE A 33 -1.06 -1.89 -6.77
N LEU A 34 -0.49 -2.67 -5.86
CA LEU A 34 0.96 -2.71 -5.66
C LEU A 34 1.69 -3.23 -6.90
N PHE A 35 1.14 -4.24 -7.56
CA PHE A 35 1.70 -4.77 -8.81
C PHE A 35 1.67 -3.73 -9.93
N LEU A 36 0.54 -3.06 -10.11
CA LEU A 36 0.34 -2.10 -11.20
C LEU A 36 1.12 -0.81 -11.02
N TYR A 37 1.59 -0.50 -9.83
CA TYR A 37 2.31 0.74 -9.55
C TYR A 37 3.54 0.93 -10.46
N SER A 38 4.29 -0.12 -10.73
CA SER A 38 5.48 -0.07 -11.57
C SER A 38 5.19 -0.21 -13.07
N GLU A 39 3.95 -0.54 -13.46
CA GLU A 39 3.60 -0.79 -14.86
C GLU A 39 3.28 0.48 -15.64
N SER A 40 3.15 1.62 -14.99
CA SER A 40 2.84 2.94 -15.57
C SER A 40 1.51 2.95 -16.35
N TYR A 41 1.56 2.70 -17.65
CA TYR A 41 0.37 2.60 -18.51
C TYR A 41 0.16 1.15 -18.94
N PHE A 42 -1.09 0.72 -18.98
CA PHE A 42 -1.45 -0.63 -19.39
C PHE A 42 -2.79 -0.63 -20.13
N GLY A 43 -2.92 -1.53 -21.09
CA GLY A 43 -4.18 -1.81 -21.76
C GLY A 43 -4.98 -2.90 -21.04
N ARG A 44 -6.21 -3.14 -21.47
CA ARG A 44 -7.02 -4.22 -20.91
C ARG A 44 -6.37 -5.60 -21.11
N LYS A 45 -5.74 -5.81 -22.25
CA LYS A 45 -5.02 -7.07 -22.52
C LYS A 45 -3.82 -7.28 -21.60
N ASP A 46 -3.10 -6.21 -21.26
CA ASP A 46 -2.01 -6.27 -20.30
C ASP A 46 -2.52 -6.68 -18.92
N PHE A 47 -3.62 -6.09 -18.48
CA PHE A 47 -4.27 -6.46 -17.22
C PHE A 47 -4.67 -7.94 -17.19
N ASP A 48 -5.28 -8.43 -18.26
CA ASP A 48 -5.69 -9.82 -18.37
C ASP A 48 -4.50 -10.77 -18.33
N ARG A 49 -3.37 -10.40 -18.96
CA ARG A 49 -2.11 -11.15 -18.89
C ARG A 49 -1.52 -11.15 -17.48
N PHE A 50 -1.53 -10.01 -16.80
CA PHE A 50 -1.08 -9.92 -15.41
C PHE A 50 -1.95 -10.77 -14.49
N ALA A 51 -3.27 -10.75 -14.70
CA ALA A 51 -4.21 -11.57 -13.95
C ALA A 51 -3.90 -13.07 -14.09
N GLU A 52 -3.53 -13.52 -15.27
CA GLU A 52 -3.10 -14.89 -15.52
C GLU A 52 -1.78 -15.22 -14.80
N LEU A 53 -0.79 -14.32 -14.89
CA LEU A 53 0.54 -14.54 -14.30
C LEU A 53 0.52 -14.61 -12.77
N VAL A 54 -0.30 -13.79 -12.12
CA VAL A 54 -0.36 -13.69 -10.65
C VAL A 54 -1.67 -14.20 -10.06
N SER A 55 -2.47 -14.89 -10.86
CA SER A 55 -3.67 -15.62 -10.45
C SER A 55 -4.75 -14.75 -9.78
N TRP A 56 -4.98 -13.54 -10.27
CA TRP A 56 -6.13 -12.76 -9.85
C TRP A 56 -7.29 -12.85 -10.85
N GLU A 57 -8.48 -12.44 -10.44
CA GLU A 57 -9.65 -12.45 -11.30
C GLU A 57 -9.66 -11.25 -12.26
N VAL A 58 -9.85 -11.51 -13.56
CA VAL A 58 -9.94 -10.46 -14.59
C VAL A 58 -11.12 -9.50 -14.38
N ASN A 59 -12.19 -9.96 -13.74
CA ASN A 59 -13.38 -9.15 -13.47
C ASN A 59 -13.13 -8.02 -12.47
N ARG A 60 -12.06 -8.08 -11.73
CA ARG A 60 -11.66 -7.00 -10.79
C ARG A 60 -11.34 -5.69 -11.49
N PHE A 61 -10.95 -5.73 -12.77
CA PHE A 61 -10.67 -4.52 -13.55
C PHE A 61 -11.86 -3.55 -13.54
N VAL A 62 -13.05 -4.04 -13.89
CA VAL A 62 -14.26 -3.20 -13.97
C VAL A 62 -14.56 -2.55 -12.62
N ARG A 63 -14.50 -3.31 -11.55
CA ARG A 63 -14.75 -2.81 -10.20
C ARG A 63 -13.70 -1.81 -9.74
N LEU A 64 -12.43 -2.09 -9.95
CA LEU A 64 -11.34 -1.17 -9.59
C LEU A 64 -11.41 0.13 -10.40
N HIS A 65 -11.83 0.05 -11.66
CA HIS A 65 -12.04 1.21 -12.50
C HIS A 65 -13.26 2.03 -12.02
N GLN A 66 -14.36 1.38 -11.70
CA GLN A 66 -15.57 2.05 -11.18
C GLN A 66 -15.33 2.70 -9.81
N GLU A 67 -14.56 2.07 -8.94
CA GLU A 67 -14.22 2.58 -7.62
C GLU A 67 -13.13 3.66 -7.64
N GLY A 68 -12.56 3.94 -8.81
CA GLY A 68 -11.57 5.01 -8.98
C GLY A 68 -10.15 4.65 -8.58
N TRP A 69 -9.80 3.37 -8.46
CA TRP A 69 -8.42 2.91 -8.24
C TRP A 69 -7.62 2.85 -9.53
N ILE A 70 -8.29 2.49 -10.63
CA ILE A 70 -7.76 2.53 -12.00
C ILE A 70 -8.51 3.62 -12.73
N GLU A 71 -7.80 4.42 -13.51
CA GLU A 71 -8.40 5.48 -14.35
C GLU A 71 -7.99 5.34 -15.80
N THR A 72 -8.81 5.87 -16.69
CA THR A 72 -8.51 5.93 -18.12
C THR A 72 -7.50 7.06 -18.36
N PHE A 73 -6.32 6.71 -18.87
CA PHE A 73 -5.33 7.68 -19.32
C PHE A 73 -5.64 8.20 -20.72
N ARG A 74 -6.00 7.29 -21.63
CA ARG A 74 -6.34 7.64 -23.01
C ARG A 74 -7.50 6.75 -23.49
N LYS A 75 -8.54 7.35 -24.04
CA LYS A 75 -9.64 6.61 -24.65
C LYS A 75 -9.20 5.94 -25.94
N GLY A 76 -9.75 4.75 -26.21
CA GLY A 76 -9.54 4.05 -27.47
C GLY A 76 -10.21 4.77 -28.64
N ARG A 77 -9.57 4.71 -29.82
CA ARG A 77 -10.06 5.29 -31.08
C ARG A 77 -10.30 4.23 -32.14
N GLY A 78 -10.38 2.96 -31.75
CA GLY A 78 -10.59 1.82 -32.65
C GLY A 78 -9.53 0.72 -32.45
N PRO A 79 -9.53 -0.32 -33.33
CA PRO A 79 -8.67 -1.51 -33.13
C PRO A 79 -7.17 -1.22 -33.12
N ARG A 80 -6.72 -0.15 -33.76
CA ARG A 80 -5.32 0.26 -33.81
C ARG A 80 -4.89 1.24 -32.71
N SER A 81 -5.84 1.79 -31.97
CA SER A 81 -5.61 2.74 -30.90
C SER A 81 -6.50 2.40 -29.71
N ARG A 82 -6.06 1.42 -28.94
CA ARG A 82 -6.78 0.94 -27.76
C ARG A 82 -6.67 1.88 -26.59
N ALA A 83 -7.65 1.82 -25.69
CA ALA A 83 -7.61 2.56 -24.44
C ALA A 83 -6.39 2.17 -23.60
N LEU A 84 -5.79 3.15 -22.96
CA LEU A 84 -4.75 2.96 -21.95
C LEU A 84 -5.27 3.42 -20.59
N TYR A 85 -4.83 2.71 -19.56
CA TYR A 85 -5.21 2.92 -18.18
C TYR A 85 -3.96 3.13 -17.33
N GLN A 86 -4.16 3.68 -16.16
CA GLN A 86 -3.12 3.86 -15.14
C GLN A 86 -3.74 3.78 -13.76
N LEU A 87 -2.91 3.64 -12.73
CA LEU A 87 -3.38 3.85 -11.37
C LEU A 87 -3.79 5.31 -11.18
N SER A 88 -4.91 5.53 -10.50
CA SER A 88 -5.35 6.87 -10.13
C SER A 88 -4.41 7.51 -9.11
N PHE A 89 -4.55 8.82 -8.92
CA PHE A 89 -3.85 9.53 -7.85
C PHE A 89 -4.16 8.94 -6.46
N LYS A 90 -5.40 8.56 -6.24
CA LYS A 90 -5.85 7.87 -5.02
C LYS A 90 -5.07 6.58 -4.77
N ALA A 91 -4.92 5.73 -5.78
CA ALA A 91 -4.16 4.48 -5.69
C ALA A 91 -2.66 4.74 -5.47
N THR A 92 -2.09 5.68 -6.21
CA THR A 92 -0.69 6.06 -6.07
C THR A 92 -0.36 6.55 -4.67
N ARG A 93 -1.26 7.32 -4.06
CA ARG A 93 -1.09 7.78 -2.66
C ARG A 93 -1.03 6.62 -1.67
N VAL A 94 -1.84 5.60 -1.86
CA VAL A 94 -1.80 4.38 -1.03
C VAL A 94 -0.42 3.73 -1.11
N VAL A 95 0.11 3.55 -2.32
CA VAL A 95 1.42 2.93 -2.54
C VAL A 95 2.54 3.76 -1.91
N LEU A 96 2.53 5.07 -2.12
CA LEU A 96 3.54 5.97 -1.54
C LEU A 96 3.47 6.01 -0.01
N ASP A 97 2.29 5.92 0.57
CA ASP A 97 2.12 5.85 2.02
C ASP A 97 2.69 4.54 2.59
N ILE A 98 2.50 3.42 1.88
CA ILE A 98 3.13 2.14 2.24
C ILE A 98 4.65 2.29 2.25
N TYR A 99 5.24 2.86 1.21
CA TYR A 99 6.69 3.09 1.16
C TYR A 99 7.18 3.95 2.32
N ARG A 100 6.45 5.00 2.68
CA ARG A 100 6.79 5.82 3.86
C ARG A 100 6.79 5.03 5.15
N LYS A 101 5.78 4.19 5.37
CA LYS A 101 5.69 3.33 6.55
C LYS A 101 6.83 2.30 6.58
N LEU A 102 7.16 1.70 5.42
CA LEU A 102 8.30 0.79 5.30
C LEU A 102 9.63 1.48 5.61
N ASN A 103 9.75 2.76 5.29
CA ASN A 103 10.94 3.56 5.57
C ASN A 103 10.99 4.14 7.00
N GLY A 104 10.05 3.81 7.84
CA GLY A 104 10.09 4.11 9.26
C GLY A 104 9.12 5.14 9.78
N ASP A 105 8.20 5.66 8.95
CA ASP A 105 7.13 6.53 9.43
C ASP A 105 6.18 5.75 10.35
N GLU A 106 5.71 6.42 11.39
CA GLU A 106 4.76 5.84 12.32
C GLU A 106 3.38 5.69 11.67
N ILE A 107 2.64 4.65 12.09
CA ILE A 107 1.23 4.50 11.74
C ILE A 107 0.41 5.38 12.69
N PRO A 108 -0.54 6.20 12.19
CA PRO A 108 -1.39 7.02 13.04
C PRO A 108 -2.18 6.19 14.06
N THR A 109 -2.35 6.74 15.25
CA THR A 109 -3.08 6.10 16.36
C THR A 109 -4.36 6.85 16.75
N SER A 110 -4.69 7.94 16.07
CA SER A 110 -5.90 8.72 16.31
C SER A 110 -7.11 8.08 15.64
N LEU A 111 -8.28 8.24 16.25
CA LEU A 111 -9.56 7.75 15.72
C LEU A 111 -9.88 8.32 14.33
N SER A 112 -9.51 9.57 14.08
CA SER A 112 -9.77 10.24 12.80
C SER A 112 -8.94 9.70 11.64
N SER A 113 -7.77 9.15 11.92
CA SER A 113 -6.82 8.69 10.89
C SER A 113 -6.70 7.17 10.82
N ASN A 114 -7.16 6.46 11.84
CA ASN A 114 -7.01 5.01 11.91
C ASN A 114 -8.27 4.38 12.53
N PRO A 115 -9.11 3.72 11.71
CA PRO A 115 -10.37 3.12 12.18
C PRO A 115 -10.16 1.99 13.19
N MET A 116 -8.96 1.40 13.25
CA MET A 116 -8.64 0.34 14.21
C MET A 116 -8.62 0.81 15.67
N PHE A 117 -8.56 2.13 15.90
CA PHE A 117 -8.59 2.72 17.24
C PHE A 117 -10.00 3.09 17.73
N LEU A 118 -11.05 2.73 17.00
CA LEU A 118 -12.42 2.82 17.45
C LEU A 118 -12.69 1.86 18.66
N LYS A 119 -13.67 2.20 19.50
CA LYS A 119 -13.95 1.44 20.72
C LYS A 119 -14.45 0.02 20.45
N ASN A 120 -15.31 -0.16 19.45
CA ASN A 120 -16.01 -1.42 19.16
C ASN A 120 -15.42 -2.14 17.95
N VAL A 121 -14.12 -2.34 17.94
CA VAL A 121 -13.43 -3.05 16.87
C VAL A 121 -13.33 -4.55 17.14
N SER A 122 -13.08 -5.33 16.08
CA SER A 122 -12.89 -6.78 16.19
C SER A 122 -11.68 -7.15 17.06
N TYR A 123 -11.63 -8.40 17.47
CA TYR A 123 -10.47 -8.94 18.19
C TYR A 123 -9.18 -8.79 17.35
N ASN A 124 -9.23 -9.07 16.05
CA ASN A 124 -8.09 -8.91 15.17
C ASN A 124 -7.61 -7.46 15.11
N ASP A 125 -8.51 -6.50 15.04
CA ASP A 125 -8.16 -5.07 15.09
C ASP A 125 -7.45 -4.71 16.39
N LYS A 126 -7.90 -5.25 17.50
CA LYS A 126 -7.25 -5.03 18.81
C LYS A 126 -5.83 -5.58 18.85
N VAL A 127 -5.61 -6.78 18.28
CA VAL A 127 -4.28 -7.39 18.19
C VAL A 127 -3.36 -6.53 17.32
N TYR A 128 -3.80 -6.15 16.12
CA TYR A 128 -3.01 -5.32 15.23
C TYR A 128 -2.79 -3.91 15.77
N ARG A 129 -3.73 -3.36 16.51
CA ARG A 129 -3.56 -2.08 17.22
C ARG A 129 -2.37 -2.13 18.18
N ASN A 130 -2.24 -3.20 18.95
CA ASN A 130 -1.10 -3.40 19.83
C ASN A 130 0.20 -3.54 19.05
N MET A 131 0.19 -4.24 17.92
CA MET A 131 1.33 -4.36 17.03
C MET A 131 1.75 -3.01 16.44
N ILE A 132 0.80 -2.13 16.12
CA ILE A 132 1.05 -0.76 15.66
C ILE A 132 1.78 0.04 16.75
N LEU A 133 1.34 -0.04 17.99
CA LEU A 133 1.99 0.65 19.11
C LEU A 133 3.44 0.18 19.30
N GLU A 134 3.67 -1.12 19.20
CA GLU A 134 5.02 -1.69 19.27
C GLU A 134 5.89 -1.26 18.09
N MET A 135 5.35 -1.25 16.87
CA MET A 135 6.05 -0.76 15.68
C MET A 135 6.46 0.70 15.83
N ASN A 136 5.54 1.56 16.24
CA ASN A 136 5.81 2.98 16.43
C ASN A 136 6.90 3.22 17.48
N LYS A 137 6.85 2.48 18.56
CA LYS A 137 7.88 2.52 19.63
C LYS A 137 9.25 2.10 19.09
N TYR A 138 9.31 1.03 18.33
CA TYR A 138 10.54 0.55 17.70
C TYR A 138 11.11 1.58 16.71
N GLN A 139 10.29 2.16 15.85
CA GLN A 139 10.72 3.16 14.87
C GLN A 139 11.22 4.44 15.55
N LYS A 140 10.54 4.88 16.60
CA LYS A 140 10.96 6.04 17.39
C LYS A 140 12.33 5.83 18.07
N ALA A 141 12.54 4.67 18.67
CA ALA A 141 13.82 4.31 19.29
C ALA A 141 14.96 4.27 18.28
N LYS A 142 14.72 3.69 17.10
CA LYS A 142 15.68 3.63 16.00
C LYS A 142 16.10 5.02 15.49
N ARG A 143 15.15 5.96 15.36
CA ARG A 143 15.43 7.34 14.97
C ARG A 143 16.27 8.08 16.02
N THR A 144 16.01 7.86 17.29
CA THR A 144 16.78 8.45 18.40
C THR A 144 18.24 8.00 18.38
N ILE A 145 18.49 6.70 18.19
CA ILE A 145 19.85 6.14 18.07
C ILE A 145 20.59 6.75 16.87
N ALA A 146 19.94 6.86 15.70
CA ALA A 146 20.53 7.45 14.52
C ALA A 146 20.90 8.94 14.70
N ARG A 147 20.09 9.71 15.43
CA ARG A 147 20.37 11.11 15.75
C ARG A 147 21.55 11.27 16.71
N THR A 148 21.67 10.38 17.68
CA THR A 148 22.78 10.39 18.64
C THR A 148 24.10 10.07 17.93
N ALA A 149 24.13 9.03 17.10
CA ALA A 149 25.32 8.65 16.33
C ALA A 149 25.84 9.77 15.44
N LYS A 150 24.94 10.56 14.81
CA LYS A 150 25.33 11.72 13.99
C LYS A 150 25.94 12.87 14.78
N LYS A 151 25.60 13.02 16.06
CA LYS A 151 26.16 14.09 16.92
C LYS A 151 27.55 13.76 17.41
N ASP A 152 27.89 12.47 17.49
CA ASP A 152 29.20 12.02 17.95
C ASP A 152 30.25 12.05 16.81
N ASP A 153 29.82 12.18 15.54
CA ASP A 153 30.68 12.29 14.35
C ASP A 153 30.96 13.75 13.93
N ASP A 154 30.31 14.74 14.53
CA ASP A 154 30.53 16.18 14.31
C ASP A 154 31.41 16.79 15.44
#